data_92982ab990e1e60e0a0f6e26b55292a5
#
_entry.id   92982ab990e1e60e0a0f6e26b55292a5
#
_cell.length_a   1.000
_cell.length_b   1.000
_cell.length_c   1.000
_cell.angle_alpha   90.00
_cell.angle_beta   90.00
_cell.angle_gamma   90.00
#
_symmetry.space_group_name_H-M   'P 1'
#
loop_
_entity.id
_entity.type
_entity.pdbx_description
1 polymer ?
#
loop_
_entity_poly.entity_id
_entity_poly.type
_entity_poly.pdbx_seq_one_letter_code
_entity_poly.pdbx_strand_id
1 'polypeptide(L)'
;MAPILGSTLGARWDYIGIFSFLLVISIVLFLIIFFIDIPNVEKGIVKLTEKIEEKYLTDKVFITLVTLGFLIFFTYFSILVYLPTLLNNTYDIGVGISGVLFLPITVSVILGSLFYKRFSKKYNEIMILRVTITGFAMFTLLFGWLNESNVIILSVIIFILGTCVGIVPALLATIISKRFEHIKGKVLGVFNFVRYIGMTVGALLIGIISQPLVAFYFTTITIMLIIIFLYIKIGDFQLKYAK
;
A
#
# COMPACT_ATOMS: atom_id res chain seq x y z
N MET A 1 -3.96 -4.38 14.25
CA MET A 1 -5.12 -4.79 15.08
C MET A 1 -6.10 -5.69 14.31
N ALA A 2 -6.51 -5.34 13.08
CA ALA A 2 -7.48 -6.14 12.32
C ALA A 2 -7.14 -7.65 12.17
N PRO A 3 -5.89 -8.07 11.84
CA PRO A 3 -5.58 -9.49 11.72
C PRO A 3 -5.73 -10.27 13.03
N ILE A 4 -5.44 -9.64 14.17
CA ILE A 4 -5.59 -10.28 15.49
C ILE A 4 -7.06 -10.42 15.86
N LEU A 5 -7.86 -9.35 15.66
CA LEU A 5 -9.30 -9.41 15.88
C LEU A 5 -9.95 -10.45 14.95
N GLY A 6 -9.54 -10.48 13.68
CA GLY A 6 -10.04 -11.46 12.72
C GLY A 6 -9.69 -12.89 13.12
N SER A 7 -8.45 -13.16 13.53
CA SER A 7 -8.03 -14.52 13.94
C SER A 7 -8.68 -14.96 15.25
N THR A 8 -8.87 -14.08 16.23
CA THR A 8 -9.51 -14.40 17.51
C THR A 8 -11.02 -14.60 17.37
N LEU A 9 -11.69 -13.78 16.56
CA LEU A 9 -13.12 -13.95 16.26
C LEU A 9 -13.37 -15.18 15.41
N GLY A 10 -12.52 -15.42 14.40
CA GLY A 10 -12.58 -16.60 13.55
C GLY A 10 -12.34 -17.91 14.32
N ALA A 11 -11.43 -17.91 15.30
CA ALA A 11 -11.18 -19.09 16.13
C ALA A 11 -12.34 -19.43 17.08
N ARG A 12 -13.18 -18.46 17.47
CA ARG A 12 -14.30 -18.67 18.40
C ARG A 12 -15.65 -18.83 17.73
N TRP A 13 -15.92 -18.11 16.67
CA TRP A 13 -17.25 -18.01 16.04
C TRP A 13 -17.23 -18.22 14.53
N ASP A 14 -16.12 -18.74 14.01
CA ASP A 14 -15.93 -19.00 12.59
C ASP A 14 -16.13 -17.72 11.73
N TYR A 15 -16.33 -17.88 10.43
CA TYR A 15 -16.57 -16.74 9.51
C TYR A 15 -17.82 -15.93 9.88
N ILE A 16 -18.86 -16.58 10.43
CA ILE A 16 -20.10 -15.92 10.85
C ILE A 16 -19.83 -14.84 11.89
N GLY A 17 -18.95 -15.10 12.87
CA GLY A 17 -18.61 -14.12 13.89
C GLY A 17 -17.90 -12.87 13.34
N ILE A 18 -17.00 -13.07 12.37
CA ILE A 18 -16.27 -11.95 11.72
C ILE A 18 -17.25 -11.07 10.95
N PHE A 19 -18.10 -11.67 10.12
CA PHE A 19 -19.06 -10.92 9.31
C PHE A 19 -20.13 -10.25 10.15
N SER A 20 -20.62 -10.88 11.22
CA SER A 20 -21.57 -10.29 12.16
C SER A 20 -20.98 -9.05 12.86
N PHE A 21 -19.71 -9.11 13.29
CA PHE A 21 -19.01 -7.98 13.89
C PHE A 21 -18.86 -6.81 12.90
N LEU A 22 -18.47 -7.09 11.65
CA LEU A 22 -18.38 -6.07 10.60
C LEU A 22 -19.73 -5.45 10.28
N LEU A 23 -20.80 -6.24 10.26
CA LEU A 23 -22.18 -5.77 10.04
C LEU A 23 -22.60 -4.79 11.14
N VAL A 24 -22.37 -5.12 12.40
CA VAL A 24 -22.68 -4.24 13.54
C VAL A 24 -21.94 -2.91 13.42
N ILE A 25 -20.62 -2.95 13.14
CA ILE A 25 -19.83 -1.73 12.93
C ILE A 25 -20.38 -0.90 11.77
N SER A 26 -20.74 -1.55 10.65
CA SER A 26 -21.28 -0.85 9.48
C SER A 26 -22.61 -0.17 9.79
N ILE A 27 -23.49 -0.81 10.55
CA ILE A 27 -24.76 -0.21 11.00
C ILE A 27 -24.50 1.00 11.91
N VAL A 28 -23.58 0.88 12.87
CA VAL A 28 -23.22 1.98 13.77
C VAL A 28 -22.68 3.17 12.98
N LEU A 29 -21.74 2.93 12.04
CA LEU A 29 -21.21 4.00 11.18
C LEU A 29 -22.29 4.63 10.30
N PHE A 30 -23.20 3.83 9.75
CA PHE A 30 -24.33 4.34 8.96
C PHE A 30 -25.21 5.26 9.80
N LEU A 31 -25.55 4.86 11.03
CA LEU A 31 -26.34 5.69 11.94
C LEU A 31 -25.62 7.01 12.30
N ILE A 32 -24.31 6.95 12.56
CA ILE A 32 -23.50 8.15 12.83
C ILE A 32 -23.55 9.13 11.65
N ILE A 33 -23.41 8.65 10.42
CA ILE A 33 -23.46 9.49 9.21
C ILE A 33 -24.83 10.19 9.09
N PHE A 34 -25.92 9.56 9.50
CA PHE A 34 -27.26 10.13 9.45
C PHE A 34 -27.45 11.35 10.38
N PHE A 35 -26.63 11.44 11.46
CA PHE A 35 -26.66 12.55 12.41
C PHE A 35 -25.63 13.65 12.08
N ILE A 36 -24.83 13.51 11.04
CA ILE A 36 -23.85 14.53 10.64
C ILE A 36 -24.50 15.46 9.61
N ASP A 37 -24.74 16.70 10.02
CA ASP A 37 -25.11 17.78 9.07
C ASP A 37 -23.90 18.11 8.19
N ILE A 38 -24.03 17.79 6.90
CA ILE A 38 -23.01 18.15 5.90
C ILE A 38 -23.30 19.58 5.45
N PRO A 39 -22.39 20.55 5.72
CA PRO A 39 -22.58 21.91 5.25
C PRO A 39 -22.67 21.94 3.72
N ASN A 40 -23.67 22.64 3.19
CA ASN A 40 -23.85 22.83 1.76
C ASN A 40 -22.62 23.54 1.17
N VAL A 41 -21.80 22.80 0.41
CA VAL A 41 -20.69 23.38 -0.36
C VAL A 41 -21.30 24.14 -1.54
N GLU A 42 -21.10 25.45 -1.57
CA GLU A 42 -21.60 26.32 -2.65
C GLU A 42 -21.14 25.81 -4.02
N LYS A 43 -22.09 25.62 -4.92
CA LYS A 43 -21.90 25.13 -6.29
C LYS A 43 -21.16 26.10 -7.24
N GLY A 44 -20.54 27.18 -6.70
CA GLY A 44 -19.94 28.26 -7.49
C GLY A 44 -18.60 27.91 -8.17
N ILE A 45 -17.92 26.84 -7.75
CA ILE A 45 -16.54 26.56 -8.20
C ILE A 45 -16.48 25.55 -9.38
N VAL A 46 -17.61 24.96 -9.76
CA VAL A 46 -17.65 23.81 -10.69
C VAL A 46 -17.25 24.15 -12.13
N LYS A 47 -17.48 25.38 -12.63
CA LYS A 47 -17.27 25.71 -14.06
C LYS A 47 -15.83 25.97 -14.51
N LEU A 48 -14.91 26.35 -13.60
CA LEU A 48 -13.50 26.56 -13.93
C LEU A 48 -12.68 25.28 -13.92
N THR A 49 -13.21 24.24 -13.31
CA THR A 49 -12.51 22.96 -13.08
C THR A 49 -12.53 22.06 -14.32
N GLU A 50 -13.55 22.16 -15.19
CA GLU A 50 -13.72 21.24 -16.33
C GLU A 50 -12.56 21.28 -17.36
N LYS A 51 -11.98 22.46 -17.64
CA LYS A 51 -10.88 22.60 -18.63
C LYS A 51 -9.49 22.17 -18.09
N ILE A 52 -9.32 22.16 -16.77
CA ILE A 52 -8.05 21.71 -16.13
C ILE A 52 -8.09 20.17 -15.93
N GLU A 53 -9.28 19.60 -15.99
CA GLU A 53 -9.56 18.21 -15.60
C GLU A 53 -8.93 17.14 -16.49
N GLU A 54 -8.75 17.40 -17.81
CA GLU A 54 -8.20 16.37 -18.72
C GLU A 54 -6.66 16.28 -18.68
N LYS A 55 -5.97 17.31 -18.23
CA LYS A 55 -4.52 17.43 -18.35
C LYS A 55 -3.75 16.59 -17.30
N TYR A 56 -4.32 16.26 -16.14
CA TYR A 56 -3.60 15.51 -15.12
C TYR A 56 -3.45 14.01 -15.47
N LEU A 57 -4.41 13.43 -16.20
CA LEU A 57 -4.33 12.03 -16.64
C LEU A 57 -3.21 11.78 -17.65
N THR A 58 -2.76 12.83 -18.34
CA THR A 58 -1.64 12.80 -19.30
C THR A 58 -0.31 13.28 -18.69
N ASP A 59 -0.34 13.76 -17.43
CA ASP A 59 0.87 14.20 -16.74
C ASP A 59 1.76 13.00 -16.40
N LYS A 60 2.97 12.97 -16.98
CA LYS A 60 3.93 11.88 -16.81
C LYS A 60 4.29 11.62 -15.34
N VAL A 61 4.35 12.69 -14.53
CA VAL A 61 4.67 12.58 -13.10
C VAL A 61 3.53 11.90 -12.37
N PHE A 62 2.29 12.32 -12.64
CA PHE A 62 1.10 11.71 -12.04
C PHE A 62 1.01 10.22 -12.39
N ILE A 63 1.12 9.87 -13.68
CA ILE A 63 1.08 8.47 -14.13
C ILE A 63 2.17 7.65 -13.41
N THR A 64 3.40 8.15 -13.33
CA THR A 64 4.50 7.47 -12.66
C THR A 64 4.22 7.22 -11.18
N LEU A 65 3.70 8.23 -10.46
CA LEU A 65 3.38 8.10 -9.03
C LEU A 65 2.21 7.14 -8.80
N VAL A 66 1.20 7.16 -9.66
CA VAL A 66 0.06 6.25 -9.60
C VAL A 66 0.48 4.80 -9.91
N THR A 67 1.30 4.60 -10.94
CA THR A 67 1.85 3.26 -11.29
C THR A 67 2.73 2.72 -10.16
N LEU A 68 3.54 3.57 -9.55
CA LEU A 68 4.36 3.19 -8.40
C LEU A 68 3.48 2.78 -7.21
N GLY A 69 2.45 3.56 -6.91
CA GLY A 69 1.46 3.22 -5.89
C GLY A 69 0.79 1.87 -6.17
N PHE A 70 0.37 1.64 -7.42
CA PHE A 70 -0.18 0.35 -7.86
C PHE A 70 0.80 -0.80 -7.58
N LEU A 71 2.05 -0.72 -8.06
CA LEU A 71 3.03 -1.81 -7.92
C LEU A 71 3.40 -2.11 -6.48
N ILE A 72 3.59 -1.10 -5.64
CA ILE A 72 3.94 -1.30 -4.23
C ILE A 72 2.81 -2.01 -3.49
N PHE A 73 1.57 -1.58 -3.70
CA PHE A 73 0.42 -2.19 -3.04
C PHE A 73 0.04 -3.54 -3.64
N PHE A 74 0.23 -3.72 -4.94
CA PHE A 74 0.16 -5.02 -5.61
C PHE A 74 1.11 -6.03 -4.96
N THR A 75 2.38 -5.67 -4.81
CA THR A 75 3.41 -6.52 -4.18
C THR A 75 3.09 -6.82 -2.73
N TYR A 76 2.73 -5.79 -1.97
CA TYR A 76 2.45 -5.92 -0.55
C TYR A 76 1.26 -6.84 -0.27
N PHE A 77 0.18 -6.72 -1.04
CA PHE A 77 -0.98 -7.59 -0.89
C PHE A 77 -0.72 -9.01 -1.41
N SER A 78 0.12 -9.18 -2.43
CA SER A 78 0.61 -10.51 -2.82
C SER A 78 1.33 -11.19 -1.64
N ILE A 79 2.21 -10.47 -0.94
CA ILE A 79 2.91 -11.00 0.23
C ILE A 79 1.92 -11.32 1.36
N LEU A 80 0.98 -10.43 1.68
CA LEU A 80 0.00 -10.63 2.75
C LEU A 80 -0.88 -11.87 2.52
N VAL A 81 -1.29 -12.10 1.27
CA VAL A 81 -2.13 -13.26 0.92
C VAL A 81 -1.32 -14.56 0.88
N TYR A 82 -0.06 -14.49 0.42
CA TYR A 82 0.83 -15.65 0.37
C TYR A 82 1.33 -16.08 1.75
N LEU A 83 1.52 -15.15 2.66
CA LEU A 83 2.14 -15.38 3.97
C LEU A 83 1.45 -16.48 4.82
N PRO A 84 0.13 -16.53 4.98
CA PRO A 84 -0.53 -17.61 5.73
C PRO A 84 -0.26 -19.01 5.14
N THR A 85 -0.29 -19.12 3.81
CA THR A 85 0.00 -20.36 3.09
C THR A 85 1.45 -20.78 3.29
N LEU A 86 2.39 -19.84 3.20
CA LEU A 86 3.81 -20.07 3.47
C LEU A 86 4.05 -20.55 4.91
N LEU A 87 3.44 -19.87 5.88
CA LEU A 87 3.61 -20.21 7.31
C LEU A 87 3.05 -21.61 7.63
N ASN A 88 1.93 -21.98 7.04
CA ASN A 88 1.34 -23.29 7.23
C ASN A 88 2.13 -24.40 6.52
N ASN A 89 2.45 -24.21 5.23
CA ASN A 89 3.02 -25.28 4.40
C ASN A 89 4.53 -25.51 4.64
N THR A 90 5.28 -24.42 4.90
CA THR A 90 6.75 -24.48 5.02
C THR A 90 7.20 -24.55 6.47
N TYR A 91 6.48 -23.88 7.38
CA TYR A 91 6.90 -23.75 8.78
C TYR A 91 6.02 -24.50 9.76
N ASP A 92 4.97 -25.20 9.27
CA ASP A 92 4.00 -25.98 10.07
C ASP A 92 3.35 -25.15 11.20
N ILE A 93 3.14 -23.84 10.93
CA ILE A 93 2.56 -22.90 11.89
C ILE A 93 1.06 -22.84 11.65
N GLY A 94 0.28 -23.35 12.61
CA GLY A 94 -1.17 -23.36 12.54
C GLY A 94 -1.81 -21.97 12.45
N VAL A 95 -3.01 -21.91 11.86
CA VAL A 95 -3.77 -20.68 11.55
C VAL A 95 -3.95 -19.76 12.77
N GLY A 96 -4.10 -20.28 13.97
CA GLY A 96 -4.27 -19.50 15.20
C GLY A 96 -3.01 -18.68 15.58
N ILE A 97 -1.82 -19.24 15.35
CA ILE A 97 -0.54 -18.57 15.63
C ILE A 97 -0.14 -17.63 14.49
N SER A 98 -0.56 -17.92 13.27
CA SER A 98 -0.30 -17.10 12.09
C SER A 98 -0.72 -15.64 12.31
N GLY A 99 -1.82 -15.39 13.02
CA GLY A 99 -2.29 -14.04 13.36
C GLY A 99 -1.27 -13.22 14.16
N VAL A 100 -0.50 -13.86 15.05
CA VAL A 100 0.55 -13.21 15.84
C VAL A 100 1.74 -12.81 14.96
N LEU A 101 2.06 -13.59 13.94
CA LEU A 101 3.13 -13.31 12.98
C LEU A 101 2.81 -12.14 12.03
N PHE A 102 1.55 -11.69 11.98
CA PHE A 102 1.16 -10.44 11.32
C PHE A 102 1.42 -9.19 12.19
N LEU A 103 1.75 -9.35 13.49
CA LEU A 103 2.10 -8.22 14.36
C LEU A 103 3.30 -7.43 13.86
N PRO A 104 4.44 -8.05 13.51
CA PRO A 104 5.60 -7.34 12.97
C PRO A 104 5.23 -6.45 11.76
N ILE A 105 4.37 -6.95 10.87
CA ILE A 105 3.90 -6.19 9.71
C ILE A 105 3.11 -4.95 10.16
N THR A 106 2.13 -5.13 11.05
CA THR A 106 1.29 -4.02 11.52
C THR A 106 2.10 -2.95 12.23
N VAL A 107 3.01 -3.38 13.12
CA VAL A 107 3.91 -2.48 13.85
C VAL A 107 4.84 -1.74 12.88
N SER A 108 5.41 -2.42 11.89
CA SER A 108 6.33 -1.83 10.92
C SER A 108 5.67 -0.78 10.04
N VAL A 109 4.41 -0.99 9.61
CA VAL A 109 3.64 0.01 8.84
C VAL A 109 3.39 1.27 9.68
N ILE A 110 3.05 1.11 10.97
CA ILE A 110 2.88 2.25 11.89
C ILE A 110 4.21 3.00 12.04
N LEU A 111 5.31 2.29 12.30
CA LEU A 111 6.64 2.88 12.41
C LEU A 111 7.05 3.59 11.12
N GLY A 112 6.76 3.01 9.95
CA GLY A 112 7.01 3.63 8.65
C GLY A 112 6.31 4.98 8.50
N SER A 113 5.04 5.08 8.88
CA SER A 113 4.29 6.34 8.84
C SER A 113 4.85 7.40 9.81
N LEU A 114 5.31 6.98 11.00
CA LEU A 114 5.97 7.86 11.98
C LEU A 114 7.34 8.32 11.47
N PHE A 115 8.11 7.44 10.85
CA PHE A 115 9.40 7.79 10.22
C PHE A 115 9.20 8.79 9.08
N TYR A 116 8.17 8.62 8.25
CA TYR A 116 7.85 9.60 7.21
C TYR A 116 7.62 10.99 7.82
N LYS A 117 6.79 11.11 8.87
CA LYS A 117 6.53 12.38 9.56
C LYS A 117 7.81 13.04 10.08
N ARG A 118 8.80 12.26 10.52
CA ARG A 118 10.08 12.76 11.01
C ARG A 118 11.03 13.15 9.87
N PHE A 119 11.15 12.29 8.86
CA PHE A 119 12.08 12.50 7.75
C PHE A 119 11.61 13.56 6.76
N SER A 120 10.32 13.73 6.53
CA SER A 120 9.75 14.76 5.66
C SER A 120 10.07 16.19 6.11
N LYS A 121 10.44 16.40 7.40
CA LYS A 121 10.90 17.69 7.91
C LYS A 121 12.37 17.98 7.57
N LYS A 122 13.18 16.97 7.29
CA LYS A 122 14.64 17.10 7.14
C LYS A 122 15.10 16.84 5.70
N TYR A 123 14.43 15.96 4.98
CA TYR A 123 14.84 15.51 3.66
C TYR A 123 13.80 15.83 2.60
N ASN A 124 14.27 15.99 1.35
CA ASN A 124 13.41 16.20 0.20
C ASN A 124 12.57 14.92 -0.07
N GLU A 125 11.29 15.10 -0.41
CA GLU A 125 10.35 14.03 -0.71
C GLU A 125 10.85 13.07 -1.79
N ILE A 126 11.53 13.58 -2.83
CA ILE A 126 12.11 12.76 -3.89
C ILE A 126 13.23 11.86 -3.34
N MET A 127 14.05 12.37 -2.41
CA MET A 127 15.10 11.57 -1.77
C MET A 127 14.48 10.43 -0.94
N ILE A 128 13.46 10.76 -0.13
CA ILE A 128 12.73 9.76 0.65
C ILE A 128 12.10 8.70 -0.28
N LEU A 129 11.49 9.14 -1.38
CA LEU A 129 10.88 8.26 -2.38
C LEU A 129 11.92 7.29 -2.97
N ARG A 130 13.06 7.80 -3.40
CA ARG A 130 14.14 6.97 -3.99
C ARG A 130 14.66 5.92 -3.00
N VAL A 131 14.95 6.32 -1.77
CA VAL A 131 15.43 5.40 -0.74
C VAL A 131 14.39 4.34 -0.43
N THR A 132 13.12 4.73 -0.31
CA THR A 132 12.02 3.81 0.00
C THR A 132 11.78 2.80 -1.13
N ILE A 133 11.79 3.24 -2.40
CA ILE A 133 11.62 2.35 -3.56
C ILE A 133 12.79 1.35 -3.64
N THR A 134 14.03 1.82 -3.47
CA THR A 134 15.21 0.96 -3.53
C THR A 134 15.17 -0.10 -2.42
N GLY A 135 14.86 0.33 -1.19
CA GLY A 135 14.70 -0.59 -0.07
C GLY A 135 13.56 -1.59 -0.32
N PHE A 136 12.41 -1.12 -0.78
CA PHE A 136 11.26 -1.98 -1.07
C PHE A 136 11.59 -3.00 -2.17
N ALA A 137 12.22 -2.58 -3.28
CA ALA A 137 12.62 -3.47 -4.37
C ALA A 137 13.61 -4.54 -3.91
N MET A 138 14.65 -4.14 -3.15
CA MET A 138 15.65 -5.06 -2.60
C MET A 138 15.00 -6.12 -1.69
N PHE A 139 14.16 -5.69 -0.75
CA PHE A 139 13.54 -6.61 0.18
C PHE A 139 12.42 -7.44 -0.45
N THR A 140 11.79 -6.97 -1.54
CA THR A 140 10.88 -7.78 -2.36
C THR A 140 11.63 -8.93 -3.04
N LEU A 141 12.82 -8.66 -3.58
CA LEU A 141 13.68 -9.68 -4.16
C LEU A 141 14.10 -10.72 -3.10
N LEU A 142 14.57 -10.24 -1.94
CA LEU A 142 14.97 -11.11 -0.83
C LEU A 142 13.79 -11.96 -0.33
N PHE A 143 12.58 -11.40 -0.28
CA PHE A 143 11.38 -12.16 0.06
C PHE A 143 11.15 -13.30 -0.94
N GLY A 144 11.24 -13.03 -2.23
CA GLY A 144 11.05 -14.05 -3.26
C GLY A 144 11.99 -15.26 -3.14
N TRP A 145 13.25 -15.02 -2.76
CA TRP A 145 14.28 -16.07 -2.72
C TRP A 145 14.54 -16.67 -1.34
N LEU A 146 14.27 -15.94 -0.26
CA LEU A 146 14.61 -16.34 1.11
C LEU A 146 13.38 -16.62 1.98
N ASN A 147 12.16 -16.59 1.42
CA ASN A 147 10.93 -16.77 2.21
C ASN A 147 10.84 -18.16 2.88
N GLU A 148 11.52 -19.17 2.36
CA GLU A 148 11.52 -20.54 2.90
C GLU A 148 12.74 -20.86 3.77
N SER A 149 13.68 -19.93 3.95
CA SER A 149 14.95 -20.21 4.62
C SER A 149 14.81 -20.29 6.15
N ASN A 150 14.26 -19.27 6.79
CA ASN A 150 14.12 -19.19 8.24
C ASN A 150 13.05 -18.16 8.63
N VAL A 151 12.24 -18.47 9.66
CA VAL A 151 11.18 -17.59 10.19
C VAL A 151 11.75 -16.23 10.68
N ILE A 152 12.95 -16.22 11.25
CA ILE A 152 13.57 -14.97 11.73
C ILE A 152 13.95 -14.08 10.55
N ILE A 153 14.59 -14.65 9.51
CA ILE A 153 14.94 -13.92 8.28
C ILE A 153 13.68 -13.39 7.61
N LEU A 154 12.66 -14.24 7.48
CA LEU A 154 11.34 -13.86 6.94
C LEU A 154 10.75 -12.69 7.72
N SER A 155 10.75 -12.74 9.06
CA SER A 155 10.21 -11.68 9.92
C SER A 155 10.94 -10.34 9.73
N VAL A 156 12.27 -10.35 9.59
CA VAL A 156 13.08 -9.15 9.32
C VAL A 156 12.74 -8.56 7.94
N ILE A 157 12.67 -9.41 6.91
CA ILE A 157 12.31 -8.99 5.55
C ILE A 157 10.93 -8.31 5.54
N ILE A 158 9.94 -8.96 6.15
CA ILE A 158 8.56 -8.46 6.22
C ILE A 158 8.49 -7.17 7.04
N PHE A 159 9.24 -7.05 8.13
CA PHE A 159 9.29 -5.84 8.93
C PHE A 159 9.81 -4.64 8.13
N ILE A 160 10.87 -4.82 7.33
CA ILE A 160 11.42 -3.74 6.49
C ILE A 160 10.45 -3.41 5.35
N LEU A 161 9.87 -4.40 4.69
CA LEU A 161 8.84 -4.19 3.66
C LEU A 161 7.65 -3.41 4.21
N GLY A 162 7.13 -3.80 5.38
CA GLY A 162 6.04 -3.09 6.04
C GLY A 162 6.40 -1.64 6.39
N THR A 163 7.64 -1.38 6.83
CA THR A 163 8.11 -0.01 7.09
C THR A 163 8.10 0.83 5.79
N CYS A 164 8.57 0.28 4.67
CA CYS A 164 8.52 0.96 3.37
C CYS A 164 7.06 1.25 2.95
N VAL A 165 6.17 0.27 3.09
CA VAL A 165 4.74 0.42 2.78
C VAL A 165 4.07 1.45 3.69
N GLY A 166 4.49 1.60 4.93
CA GLY A 166 4.00 2.63 5.84
C GLY A 166 4.37 4.06 5.41
N ILE A 167 5.52 4.24 4.74
CA ILE A 167 5.99 5.53 4.23
C ILE A 167 5.24 5.94 2.95
N VAL A 168 5.05 4.99 2.03
CA VAL A 168 4.62 5.24 0.64
C VAL A 168 3.29 5.99 0.51
N PRO A 169 2.17 5.60 1.15
CA PRO A 169 0.89 6.27 0.93
C PRO A 169 0.92 7.76 1.28
N ALA A 170 1.52 8.08 2.43
CA ALA A 170 1.62 9.46 2.90
C ALA A 170 2.55 10.29 2.00
N LEU A 171 3.66 9.72 1.57
CA LEU A 171 4.63 10.36 0.69
C LEU A 171 4.02 10.63 -0.69
N LEU A 172 3.43 9.63 -1.35
CA LEU A 172 2.83 9.80 -2.67
C LEU A 172 1.63 10.76 -2.63
N ALA A 173 0.76 10.63 -1.62
CA ALA A 173 -0.35 11.56 -1.43
C ALA A 173 0.13 13.00 -1.23
N THR A 174 1.23 13.21 -0.50
CA THR A 174 1.81 14.54 -0.31
C THR A 174 2.34 15.11 -1.62
N ILE A 175 3.10 14.34 -2.39
CA ILE A 175 3.66 14.78 -3.68
C ILE A 175 2.53 15.12 -4.66
N ILE A 176 1.52 14.24 -4.78
CA ILE A 176 0.36 14.46 -5.65
C ILE A 176 -0.44 15.70 -5.22
N SER A 177 -0.72 15.85 -3.93
CA SER A 177 -1.48 16.99 -3.41
C SER A 177 -0.78 18.34 -3.63
N LYS A 178 0.55 18.38 -3.49
CA LYS A 178 1.34 19.60 -3.74
C LYS A 178 1.37 19.96 -5.22
N ARG A 179 1.42 18.95 -6.10
CA ARG A 179 1.48 19.21 -7.56
C ARG A 179 0.13 19.63 -8.13
N PHE A 180 -0.96 19.13 -7.57
CA PHE A 180 -2.33 19.36 -8.06
C PHE A 180 -3.22 19.98 -6.97
N GLU A 181 -2.75 21.07 -6.37
CA GLU A 181 -3.39 21.68 -5.19
C GLU A 181 -4.86 22.04 -5.44
N HIS A 182 -5.18 22.56 -6.64
CA HIS A 182 -6.52 23.02 -7.00
C HIS A 182 -7.53 21.88 -7.22
N ILE A 183 -7.06 20.67 -7.56
CA ILE A 183 -7.88 19.47 -7.84
C ILE A 183 -7.48 18.28 -6.99
N LYS A 184 -6.82 18.52 -5.85
CA LYS A 184 -6.25 17.48 -4.97
C LYS A 184 -7.20 16.35 -4.61
N GLY A 185 -8.47 16.65 -4.35
CA GLY A 185 -9.48 15.64 -4.01
C GLY A 185 -9.69 14.63 -5.14
N LYS A 186 -9.79 15.11 -6.38
CA LYS A 186 -10.00 14.28 -7.57
C LYS A 186 -8.78 13.40 -7.87
N VAL A 187 -7.59 13.98 -7.89
CA VAL A 187 -6.35 13.23 -8.19
C VAL A 187 -6.02 12.21 -7.11
N LEU A 188 -6.28 12.53 -5.83
CA LEU A 188 -6.13 11.57 -4.74
C LEU A 188 -7.16 10.45 -4.82
N GLY A 189 -8.38 10.75 -5.26
CA GLY A 189 -9.41 9.74 -5.54
C GLY A 189 -8.95 8.72 -6.58
N VAL A 190 -8.43 9.20 -7.73
CA VAL A 190 -7.88 8.34 -8.79
C VAL A 190 -6.68 7.55 -8.30
N PHE A 191 -5.74 8.20 -7.58
CA PHE A 191 -4.60 7.51 -6.98
C PHE A 191 -5.02 6.37 -6.05
N ASN A 192 -5.96 6.62 -5.15
CA ASN A 192 -6.47 5.60 -4.24
C ASN A 192 -7.19 4.47 -4.98
N PHE A 193 -8.00 4.80 -5.99
CA PHE A 193 -8.70 3.81 -6.81
C PHE A 193 -7.71 2.85 -7.49
N VAL A 194 -6.70 3.37 -8.19
CA VAL A 194 -5.69 2.54 -8.86
C VAL A 194 -4.87 1.73 -7.86
N ARG A 195 -4.56 2.29 -6.70
CA ARG A 195 -3.90 1.57 -5.60
C ARG A 195 -4.72 0.38 -5.11
N TYR A 196 -6.04 0.54 -4.95
CA TYR A 196 -6.92 -0.58 -4.55
C TYR A 196 -7.04 -1.64 -5.63
N ILE A 197 -7.04 -1.26 -6.91
CA ILE A 197 -6.94 -2.23 -8.00
C ILE A 197 -5.63 -3.02 -7.88
N GLY A 198 -4.50 -2.35 -7.60
CA GLY A 198 -3.23 -3.02 -7.35
C GLY A 198 -3.31 -4.07 -6.24
N MET A 199 -3.93 -3.74 -5.10
CA MET A 199 -4.15 -4.68 -4.00
C MET A 199 -4.93 -5.92 -4.44
N THR A 200 -6.04 -5.70 -5.17
CA THR A 200 -6.91 -6.79 -5.63
C THR A 200 -6.21 -7.70 -6.63
N VAL A 201 -5.56 -7.11 -7.64
CA VAL A 201 -4.85 -7.88 -8.68
C VAL A 201 -3.67 -8.65 -8.07
N GLY A 202 -2.92 -8.04 -7.15
CA GLY A 202 -1.82 -8.71 -6.45
C GLY A 202 -2.29 -9.92 -5.64
N ALA A 203 -3.38 -9.77 -4.89
CA ALA A 203 -3.98 -10.85 -4.12
C ALA A 203 -4.49 -12.01 -5.00
N LEU A 204 -5.12 -11.68 -6.14
CA LEU A 204 -5.63 -12.67 -7.08
C LEU A 204 -4.49 -13.44 -7.77
N LEU A 205 -3.49 -12.74 -8.28
CA LEU A 205 -2.41 -13.38 -9.04
C LEU A 205 -1.57 -14.31 -8.18
N ILE A 206 -1.19 -13.91 -6.97
CA ILE A 206 -0.42 -14.78 -6.08
C ILE A 206 -1.17 -16.04 -5.68
N GLY A 207 -2.50 -15.98 -5.60
CA GLY A 207 -3.35 -17.14 -5.30
C GLY A 207 -3.35 -18.21 -6.39
N ILE A 208 -2.97 -17.85 -7.61
CA ILE A 208 -2.92 -18.78 -8.76
C ILE A 208 -1.49 -19.33 -8.97
N ILE A 209 -0.47 -18.63 -8.44
CA ILE A 209 0.93 -18.99 -8.67
C ILE A 209 1.33 -20.18 -7.79
N SER A 210 1.89 -21.18 -8.43
CA SER A 210 2.46 -22.36 -7.73
C SER A 210 3.76 -21.99 -7.00
N GLN A 211 4.04 -22.66 -5.89
CA GLN A 211 5.18 -22.38 -5.00
C GLN A 211 6.54 -22.26 -5.72
N PRO A 212 6.91 -23.12 -6.70
CA PRO A 212 8.19 -22.99 -7.41
C PRO A 212 8.34 -21.68 -8.20
N LEU A 213 7.24 -21.04 -8.57
CA LEU A 213 7.24 -19.82 -9.38
C LEU A 213 7.25 -18.52 -8.57
N VAL A 214 7.11 -18.61 -7.24
CA VAL A 214 7.03 -17.44 -6.35
C VAL A 214 8.28 -16.57 -6.43
N ALA A 215 9.47 -17.18 -6.46
CA ALA A 215 10.73 -16.45 -6.60
C ALA A 215 10.80 -15.66 -7.92
N PHE A 216 10.38 -16.25 -9.03
CA PHE A 216 10.33 -15.58 -10.34
C PHE A 216 9.28 -14.46 -10.37
N TYR A 217 8.13 -14.67 -9.74
CA TYR A 217 7.09 -13.66 -9.62
C TYR A 217 7.60 -12.39 -8.92
N PHE A 218 8.21 -12.51 -7.74
CA PHE A 218 8.76 -11.37 -7.02
C PHE A 218 9.99 -10.76 -7.71
N THR A 219 10.79 -11.55 -8.41
CA THR A 219 11.90 -11.05 -9.24
C THR A 219 11.38 -10.17 -10.38
N THR A 220 10.32 -10.58 -11.07
CA THR A 220 9.71 -9.79 -12.15
C THR A 220 9.18 -8.45 -11.62
N ILE A 221 8.51 -8.46 -10.46
CA ILE A 221 8.03 -7.23 -9.82
C ILE A 221 9.20 -6.32 -9.44
N THR A 222 10.27 -6.88 -8.91
CA THR A 222 11.49 -6.12 -8.55
C THR A 222 12.08 -5.43 -9.77
N ILE A 223 12.15 -6.11 -10.92
CA ILE A 223 12.62 -5.51 -12.19
C ILE A 223 11.73 -4.33 -12.57
N MET A 224 10.40 -4.48 -12.50
CA MET A 224 9.46 -3.38 -12.79
C MET A 224 9.69 -2.17 -11.86
N LEU A 225 9.90 -2.40 -10.58
CA LEU A 225 10.19 -1.34 -9.60
C LEU A 225 11.52 -0.63 -9.92
N ILE A 226 12.55 -1.37 -10.32
CA ILE A 226 13.84 -0.81 -10.72
C ILE A 226 13.69 0.05 -11.98
N ILE A 227 12.93 -0.40 -12.98
CA ILE A 227 12.67 0.39 -14.20
C ILE A 227 12.01 1.73 -13.85
N ILE A 228 10.99 1.73 -12.99
CA ILE A 228 10.35 2.97 -12.55
C ILE A 228 11.33 3.84 -11.74
N PHE A 229 12.14 3.24 -10.87
CA PHE A 229 13.16 3.96 -10.13
C PHE A 229 14.16 4.66 -11.06
N LEU A 230 14.65 3.97 -12.10
CA LEU A 230 15.54 4.55 -13.10
C LEU A 230 14.86 5.69 -13.87
N TYR A 231 13.59 5.53 -14.22
CA TYR A 231 12.81 6.58 -14.85
C TYR A 231 12.70 7.84 -13.97
N ILE A 232 12.46 7.68 -12.67
CA ILE A 232 12.44 8.79 -11.70
C ILE A 232 13.83 9.43 -11.52
N LYS A 233 14.91 8.64 -11.66
CA LYS A 233 16.29 9.12 -11.47
C LYS A 233 16.80 9.88 -12.70
N ILE A 234 16.53 9.38 -13.91
CA ILE A 234 17.07 9.88 -15.18
C ILE A 234 16.18 11.02 -15.74
N GLY A 235 14.85 10.86 -15.62
CA GLY A 235 13.95 11.98 -15.94
C GLY A 235 14.23 13.10 -14.93
N ASP A 236 14.45 14.33 -15.43
CA ASP A 236 14.43 15.55 -14.59
C ASP A 236 13.05 15.64 -13.92
N PHE A 237 12.86 14.83 -12.87
CA PHE A 237 11.69 14.81 -12.01
C PHE A 237 11.77 16.04 -11.11
N GLN A 238 11.95 17.21 -11.79
CA GLN A 238 11.84 18.49 -11.12
C GLN A 238 10.36 18.65 -10.78
N LEU A 239 10.04 18.41 -9.50
CA LEU A 239 8.86 19.00 -8.90
C LEU A 239 9.05 20.53 -8.96
N LYS A 240 8.91 21.12 -10.15
CA LYS A 240 8.64 22.55 -10.26
C LYS A 240 7.28 22.74 -9.60
N TYR A 241 7.31 23.06 -8.31
CA TYR A 241 6.15 23.67 -7.68
C TYR A 241 5.87 24.91 -8.51
N ALA A 242 4.75 24.97 -9.19
CA ALA A 242 4.24 26.20 -9.76
C ALA A 242 4.17 27.21 -8.60
N LYS A 243 5.01 28.27 -8.68
CA LYS A 243 4.88 29.42 -7.82
C LYS A 243 3.61 30.16 -8.19
#